data_144334cca85e2c19082574667838f393
#
_entry.id   144334cca85e2c19082574667838f393
#
_cell.length_a   1.000
_cell.length_b   1.000
_cell.length_c   1.000
_cell.angle_alpha   90.00
_cell.angle_beta   90.00
_cell.angle_gamma   90.00
#
_symmetry.space_group_name_H-M   'P 1'
#
loop_
_entity.id
_entity.type
_entity.pdbx_description
1 polymer ?
#
loop_
_entity_poly.entity_id
_entity_poly.type
_entity_poly.pdbx_seq_one_letter_code
_entity_poly.pdbx_strand_id
1 'polypeptide(L)'
;MTVQQSQQVAAASADRAVELIESGGTARLHLTLATADYDHVRDLTNGAVRAEGILLTGFILPVEEIFFRFIKHREWDISEMSFGKFIGFASQDNSPFVGIPVFPSRVFRHYGFYVRADRGIAAPKDLEGKTVGIPEWAQTAGIYARGFLAETAGVDLRKIKWVQAGTNEAGREEKVEFELPKGILYQQRRDTSISALLLSGEIDAAISARVPEAYHKGKGKVVRLYPNYRPEEMRYFAATGIFPIMHIIAMRRAVFERYPWVAMNMFKAFDKAKARSLERIRDLTASRIPVPWSASIVRSGVQASAPIRFPTASKRTARRSTRSVVSRTLKA
;
A
#
# COMPACT_ATOMS: atom_id res chain seq x y z
N MET A 1 4.92 7.72 -31.48
CA MET A 1 4.75 8.95 -30.66
C MET A 1 6.12 9.41 -30.24
N THR A 2 6.48 10.64 -30.52
CA THR A 2 7.77 11.23 -30.12
C THR A 2 7.75 11.59 -28.63
N VAL A 3 8.93 11.66 -27.99
CA VAL A 3 9.09 12.05 -26.58
C VAL A 3 8.42 13.40 -26.29
N GLN A 4 8.43 14.33 -27.23
CA GLN A 4 7.73 15.62 -27.15
C GLN A 4 6.18 15.47 -27.12
N GLN A 5 5.61 14.56 -27.90
CA GLN A 5 4.16 14.27 -27.85
C GLN A 5 3.76 13.62 -26.53
N SER A 6 4.60 12.76 -25.96
CA SER A 6 4.36 12.16 -24.65
C SER A 6 4.43 13.21 -23.51
N GLN A 7 5.34 14.19 -23.63
CA GLN A 7 5.45 15.31 -22.69
C GLN A 7 4.28 16.29 -22.79
N GLN A 8 3.80 16.57 -24.01
CA GLN A 8 2.63 17.43 -24.23
C GLN A 8 1.33 16.78 -23.74
N VAL A 9 1.13 15.46 -23.93
CA VAL A 9 0.00 14.73 -23.39
C VAL A 9 0.06 14.66 -21.87
N ALA A 10 1.26 14.49 -21.28
CA ALA A 10 1.43 14.54 -19.83
C ALA A 10 1.19 15.94 -19.24
N ALA A 11 1.58 17.00 -19.94
CA ALA A 11 1.30 18.39 -19.54
C ALA A 11 -0.20 18.73 -19.65
N ALA A 12 -0.87 18.31 -20.72
CA ALA A 12 -2.31 18.54 -20.90
C ALA A 12 -3.19 17.80 -19.87
N SER A 13 -2.75 16.62 -19.39
CA SER A 13 -3.45 15.91 -18.31
C SER A 13 -3.20 16.52 -16.92
N ALA A 14 -2.10 17.28 -16.76
CA ALA A 14 -1.76 17.96 -15.51
C ALA A 14 -2.67 19.16 -15.21
N ASP A 15 -3.30 19.73 -16.24
CA ASP A 15 -4.04 21.01 -16.16
C ASP A 15 -5.56 20.84 -16.33
N ARG A 16 -6.09 19.66 -16.04
CA ARG A 16 -7.54 19.46 -16.01
C ARG A 16 -8.15 20.43 -15.01
N ALA A 17 -8.89 21.43 -15.52
CA ALA A 17 -9.60 22.39 -14.72
C ALA A 17 -10.67 21.66 -13.87
N VAL A 18 -10.69 21.98 -12.59
CA VAL A 18 -11.75 21.52 -11.68
C VAL A 18 -12.94 22.43 -11.87
N GLU A 19 -14.12 21.86 -12.10
CA GLU A 19 -15.34 22.60 -12.40
C GLU A 19 -16.13 22.92 -11.13
N LEU A 20 -16.67 24.15 -11.06
CA LEU A 20 -17.71 24.51 -10.12
C LEU A 20 -19.06 24.17 -10.75
N ILE A 21 -19.81 23.29 -10.10
CA ILE A 21 -21.13 22.88 -10.54
C ILE A 21 -22.17 23.45 -9.57
N GLU A 22 -23.18 24.16 -10.10
CA GLU A 22 -24.33 24.56 -9.34
C GLU A 22 -25.29 23.39 -9.18
N SER A 23 -25.51 23.01 -7.94
CA SER A 23 -26.45 21.93 -7.59
C SER A 23 -27.31 22.38 -6.40
N GLY A 24 -28.61 22.52 -6.62
CA GLY A 24 -29.55 22.93 -5.56
C GLY A 24 -29.28 24.34 -5.00
N GLY A 25 -28.91 25.31 -5.85
CA GLY A 25 -28.62 26.69 -5.46
C GLY A 25 -27.32 26.91 -4.70
N THR A 26 -26.43 25.90 -4.67
CA THR A 26 -25.11 25.97 -4.00
C THR A 26 -24.04 25.55 -4.98
N ALA A 27 -23.03 26.40 -5.18
CA ALA A 27 -21.83 26.05 -5.97
C ALA A 27 -21.00 25.02 -5.23
N ARG A 28 -20.67 23.92 -5.88
CA ARG A 28 -19.83 22.84 -5.35
C ARG A 28 -18.68 22.56 -6.30
N LEU A 29 -17.53 22.25 -5.73
CA LEU A 29 -16.37 21.84 -6.49
C LEU A 29 -16.51 20.36 -6.91
N HIS A 30 -16.59 20.10 -8.21
CA HIS A 30 -16.64 18.73 -8.72
C HIS A 30 -15.25 18.11 -8.72
N LEU A 31 -15.08 17.01 -7.96
CA LEU A 31 -13.84 16.28 -7.85
C LEU A 31 -14.04 14.78 -8.11
N THR A 32 -13.00 14.16 -8.60
CA THR A 32 -12.93 12.71 -8.83
C THR A 32 -12.09 12.04 -7.75
N LEU A 33 -12.55 10.87 -7.27
CA LEU A 33 -11.87 10.04 -6.29
C LEU A 33 -11.77 8.60 -6.80
N ALA A 34 -10.56 8.03 -6.84
CA ALA A 34 -10.35 6.61 -7.11
C ALA A 34 -9.84 5.87 -5.86
N THR A 35 -10.52 4.78 -5.49
CA THR A 35 -10.13 3.90 -4.38
C THR A 35 -10.47 2.45 -4.69
N ALA A 36 -9.85 1.49 -3.98
CA ALA A 36 -10.36 0.14 -3.98
C ALA A 36 -11.68 0.03 -3.19
N ASP A 37 -12.36 -1.10 -3.31
CA ASP A 37 -13.62 -1.37 -2.60
C ASP A 37 -13.34 -1.67 -1.11
N TYR A 38 -13.43 -0.63 -0.29
CA TYR A 38 -13.32 -0.71 1.16
C TYR A 38 -14.65 -0.38 1.82
N ASP A 39 -15.12 -1.20 2.76
CA ASP A 39 -16.35 -0.90 3.52
C ASP A 39 -16.28 0.44 4.25
N HIS A 40 -15.11 0.81 4.77
CA HIS A 40 -14.90 2.09 5.48
C HIS A 40 -14.74 3.31 4.55
N VAL A 41 -14.78 3.13 3.23
CA VAL A 41 -14.79 4.21 2.22
C VAL A 41 -16.13 4.24 1.46
N ARG A 42 -16.87 3.13 1.45
CA ARG A 42 -18.10 2.93 0.68
C ARG A 42 -19.12 4.06 0.84
N ASP A 43 -19.37 4.52 2.07
CA ASP A 43 -20.36 5.56 2.33
C ASP A 43 -19.98 6.92 1.71
N LEU A 44 -18.70 7.15 1.44
CA LEU A 44 -18.22 8.33 0.73
C LEU A 44 -18.39 8.17 -0.79
N THR A 45 -18.04 7.02 -1.34
CA THR A 45 -18.12 6.77 -2.79
C THR A 45 -19.55 6.60 -3.31
N ASN A 46 -20.49 6.16 -2.47
CA ASN A 46 -21.93 6.05 -2.81
C ASN A 46 -22.76 7.29 -2.43
N GLY A 47 -22.12 8.35 -1.87
CA GLY A 47 -22.77 9.61 -1.52
C GLY A 47 -23.58 9.62 -0.22
N ALA A 48 -23.59 8.52 0.57
CA ALA A 48 -24.22 8.48 1.90
C ALA A 48 -23.50 9.40 2.91
N VAL A 49 -22.22 9.65 2.68
CA VAL A 49 -21.42 10.68 3.33
C VAL A 49 -20.98 11.67 2.26
N ARG A 50 -21.22 12.95 2.47
CA ARG A 50 -20.82 14.03 1.57
C ARG A 50 -19.73 14.87 2.20
N ALA A 51 -18.72 15.23 1.41
CA ALA A 51 -17.73 16.23 1.81
C ALA A 51 -18.32 17.63 1.58
N GLU A 52 -18.14 18.51 2.54
CA GLU A 52 -18.67 19.88 2.49
C GLU A 52 -18.07 20.65 1.30
N GLY A 53 -18.93 21.31 0.51
CA GLY A 53 -18.52 22.10 -0.66
C GLY A 53 -18.05 21.27 -1.85
N ILE A 54 -18.12 19.93 -1.79
CA ILE A 54 -17.61 19.02 -2.82
C ILE A 54 -18.75 18.17 -3.40
N LEU A 55 -18.80 18.10 -4.73
CA LEU A 55 -19.52 17.06 -5.48
C LEU A 55 -18.50 16.01 -5.90
N LEU A 56 -18.61 14.80 -5.36
CA LEU A 56 -17.63 13.75 -5.55
C LEU A 56 -18.11 12.69 -6.52
N THR A 57 -17.30 12.38 -7.55
CA THR A 57 -17.48 11.21 -8.40
C THR A 57 -16.49 10.15 -7.99
N GLY A 58 -16.97 9.02 -7.47
CA GLY A 58 -16.15 7.91 -6.99
C GLY A 58 -15.92 6.83 -8.07
N PHE A 59 -14.68 6.35 -8.18
CA PHE A 59 -14.27 5.21 -9.01
C PHE A 59 -13.74 4.10 -8.12
N ILE A 60 -14.28 2.89 -8.28
CA ILE A 60 -13.84 1.69 -7.57
C ILE A 60 -13.12 0.79 -8.56
N LEU A 61 -11.83 0.61 -8.39
CA LEU A 61 -10.95 -0.10 -9.31
C LEU A 61 -9.91 -0.95 -8.56
N PRO A 62 -9.24 -1.91 -9.22
CA PRO A 62 -8.09 -2.62 -8.64
C PRO A 62 -6.94 -1.65 -8.30
N VAL A 63 -6.28 -1.88 -7.17
CA VAL A 63 -5.23 -0.95 -6.64
C VAL A 63 -4.07 -0.72 -7.61
N GLU A 64 -3.66 -1.75 -8.37
CA GLU A 64 -2.56 -1.59 -9.33
C GLU A 64 -2.93 -0.66 -10.49
N GLU A 65 -4.17 -0.75 -10.95
CA GLU A 65 -4.71 0.13 -11.99
C GLU A 65 -4.81 1.56 -11.48
N ILE A 66 -5.38 1.75 -10.28
CA ILE A 66 -5.46 3.05 -9.62
C ILE A 66 -4.08 3.69 -9.53
N PHE A 67 -3.10 2.97 -9.00
CA PHE A 67 -1.77 3.51 -8.79
C PHE A 67 -1.05 3.85 -10.10
N PHE A 68 -1.20 3.01 -11.12
CA PHE A 68 -0.59 3.26 -12.43
C PHE A 68 -1.16 4.51 -13.07
N ARG A 69 -2.48 4.59 -13.19
CA ARG A 69 -3.19 5.69 -13.86
C ARG A 69 -2.98 7.02 -13.10
N PHE A 70 -3.05 6.99 -11.77
CA PHE A 70 -2.83 8.19 -10.97
C PHE A 70 -1.39 8.69 -11.04
N ILE A 71 -0.40 7.81 -10.88
CA ILE A 71 1.01 8.20 -10.89
C ILE A 71 1.43 8.69 -12.28
N LYS A 72 1.06 7.95 -13.34
CA LYS A 72 1.52 8.24 -14.69
C LYS A 72 0.70 9.33 -15.39
N HIS A 73 -0.62 9.29 -15.21
CA HIS A 73 -1.54 10.14 -15.97
C HIS A 73 -2.25 11.21 -15.15
N ARG A 74 -2.14 11.17 -13.81
CA ARG A 74 -2.85 12.08 -12.88
C ARG A 74 -4.35 12.15 -13.17
N GLU A 75 -4.91 11.00 -13.51
CA GLU A 75 -6.24 10.90 -14.08
C GLU A 75 -7.35 11.38 -13.15
N TRP A 76 -7.15 11.25 -11.84
CA TRP A 76 -8.12 11.69 -10.83
C TRP A 76 -7.58 12.86 -10.01
N ASP A 77 -8.48 13.61 -9.40
CA ASP A 77 -8.13 14.73 -8.53
C ASP A 77 -7.58 14.23 -7.19
N ILE A 78 -8.22 13.18 -6.67
CA ILE A 78 -7.88 12.52 -5.41
C ILE A 78 -7.83 11.01 -5.67
N SER A 79 -6.88 10.32 -5.09
CA SER A 79 -6.71 8.89 -5.31
C SER A 79 -6.06 8.19 -4.14
N GLU A 80 -6.40 6.93 -3.98
CA GLU A 80 -5.57 5.99 -3.22
C GLU A 80 -4.22 5.80 -3.93
N MET A 81 -3.15 5.73 -3.15
CA MET A 81 -1.78 5.59 -3.64
C MET A 81 -0.96 4.70 -2.73
N SER A 82 -0.01 3.94 -3.30
CA SER A 82 0.99 3.18 -2.55
C SER A 82 1.78 4.10 -1.62
N PHE A 83 1.83 3.79 -0.32
CA PHE A 83 2.47 4.66 0.67
C PHE A 83 3.98 4.80 0.44
N GLY A 84 4.67 3.71 0.08
CA GLY A 84 6.10 3.77 -0.23
C GLY A 84 6.39 4.66 -1.44
N LYS A 85 5.57 4.57 -2.50
CA LYS A 85 5.71 5.44 -3.68
C LYS A 85 5.39 6.90 -3.35
N PHE A 86 4.34 7.14 -2.54
CA PHE A 86 4.04 8.49 -2.06
C PHE A 86 5.23 9.12 -1.32
N ILE A 87 5.89 8.36 -0.43
CA ILE A 87 7.08 8.84 0.28
C ILE A 87 8.22 9.16 -0.71
N GLY A 88 8.43 8.31 -1.72
CA GLY A 88 9.43 8.55 -2.78
C GLY A 88 9.16 9.85 -3.53
N PHE A 89 7.91 10.15 -3.88
CA PHE A 89 7.55 11.45 -4.47
C PHE A 89 7.68 12.60 -3.48
N ALA A 90 7.21 12.42 -2.25
CA ALA A 90 7.23 13.47 -1.23
C ALA A 90 8.64 13.85 -0.76
N SER A 91 9.65 13.00 -1.03
CA SER A 91 11.07 13.31 -0.77
C SER A 91 11.70 14.19 -1.84
N GLN A 92 11.03 14.43 -2.95
CA GLN A 92 11.47 15.30 -4.03
C GLN A 92 10.85 16.69 -3.88
N ASP A 93 11.60 17.74 -4.25
CA ASP A 93 11.18 19.14 -4.07
C ASP A 93 9.88 19.47 -4.82
N ASN A 94 9.65 18.85 -5.97
CA ASN A 94 8.51 19.13 -6.85
C ASN A 94 7.52 17.97 -6.92
N SER A 95 7.19 17.35 -5.78
CA SER A 95 6.18 16.29 -5.78
C SER A 95 4.85 16.75 -6.37
N PRO A 96 4.30 16.06 -7.38
CA PRO A 96 3.01 16.42 -7.97
C PRO A 96 1.81 16.05 -7.08
N PHE A 97 2.06 15.45 -5.92
CA PHE A 97 1.05 14.94 -5.01
C PHE A 97 1.18 15.57 -3.63
N VAL A 98 0.03 15.75 -2.97
CA VAL A 98 -0.10 16.12 -1.57
C VAL A 98 -0.87 15.03 -0.85
N GLY A 99 -0.35 14.51 0.27
CA GLY A 99 -1.01 13.46 1.04
C GLY A 99 -2.09 14.02 1.96
N ILE A 100 -3.26 13.41 1.93
CA ILE A 100 -4.27 13.54 2.98
C ILE A 100 -4.00 12.41 3.98
N PRO A 101 -3.92 12.64 5.31
CA PRO A 101 -3.54 11.63 6.29
C PRO A 101 -4.67 10.61 6.55
N VAL A 102 -5.16 10.02 5.47
CA VAL A 102 -6.13 8.92 5.42
C VAL A 102 -5.41 7.70 4.87
N PHE A 103 -5.46 6.59 5.61
CA PHE A 103 -4.74 5.36 5.29
C PHE A 103 -5.75 4.21 5.08
N PRO A 104 -6.30 4.06 3.87
CA PRO A 104 -7.38 3.11 3.61
C PRO A 104 -6.92 1.65 3.72
N SER A 105 -5.63 1.37 3.51
CA SER A 105 -5.09 0.02 3.63
C SER A 105 -3.95 -0.04 4.65
N ARG A 106 -4.12 -0.92 5.64
CA ARG A 106 -3.09 -1.27 6.64
C ARG A 106 -3.07 -2.79 6.77
N VAL A 107 -1.92 -3.41 6.58
CA VAL A 107 -1.80 -4.88 6.55
C VAL A 107 -0.42 -5.30 7.06
N PHE A 108 -0.36 -6.26 7.98
CA PHE A 108 0.86 -6.98 8.31
C PHE A 108 1.33 -7.81 7.11
N ARG A 109 2.61 -8.12 7.04
CA ARG A 109 3.20 -8.77 5.86
C ARG A 109 3.96 -10.06 6.16
N HIS A 110 3.83 -10.60 7.37
CA HIS A 110 4.48 -11.86 7.72
C HIS A 110 3.96 -13.05 6.88
N TYR A 111 2.71 -13.01 6.43
CA TYR A 111 2.17 -14.01 5.52
C TYR A 111 2.82 -14.02 4.13
N GLY A 112 3.50 -12.94 3.75
CA GLY A 112 4.05 -12.72 2.41
C GLY A 112 5.45 -13.26 2.18
N PHE A 113 6.02 -14.03 3.11
CA PHE A 113 7.31 -14.70 2.96
C PHE A 113 7.08 -16.13 2.49
N TYR A 114 7.54 -16.42 1.28
CA TYR A 114 7.46 -17.74 0.64
C TYR A 114 8.87 -18.28 0.47
N VAL A 115 9.07 -19.54 0.82
CA VAL A 115 10.38 -20.20 0.76
C VAL A 115 10.25 -21.56 0.07
N ARG A 116 11.30 -21.99 -0.60
CA ARG A 116 11.39 -23.36 -1.08
C ARG A 116 11.66 -24.31 0.09
N ALA A 117 10.89 -25.38 0.20
CA ALA A 117 10.98 -26.35 1.28
C ALA A 117 12.33 -27.10 1.32
N ASP A 118 13.01 -27.21 0.16
CA ASP A 118 14.29 -27.93 -0.01
C ASP A 118 15.54 -27.05 0.21
N ARG A 119 15.38 -25.79 0.69
CA ARG A 119 16.50 -24.84 0.84
C ARG A 119 16.94 -24.59 2.27
N GLY A 120 16.38 -25.31 3.24
CA GLY A 120 16.75 -25.23 4.66
C GLY A 120 16.46 -23.86 5.29
N ILE A 121 15.43 -23.14 4.82
CA ILE A 121 15.04 -21.84 5.35
C ILE A 121 13.90 -22.05 6.35
N ALA A 122 14.24 -21.99 7.64
CA ALA A 122 13.30 -22.16 8.76
C ALA A 122 13.05 -20.84 9.52
N ALA A 123 13.99 -19.90 9.47
CA ALA A 123 13.92 -18.60 10.15
C ALA A 123 14.32 -17.46 9.20
N PRO A 124 13.96 -16.20 9.52
CA PRO A 124 14.34 -15.04 8.71
C PRO A 124 15.84 -14.93 8.46
N LYS A 125 16.66 -15.29 9.45
CA LYS A 125 18.13 -15.22 9.38
C LYS A 125 18.71 -16.15 8.30
N ASP A 126 18.03 -17.24 7.98
CA ASP A 126 18.45 -18.19 6.95
C ASP A 126 18.34 -17.63 5.52
N LEU A 127 17.72 -16.46 5.35
CA LEU A 127 17.69 -15.74 4.08
C LEU A 127 19.04 -15.11 3.71
N GLU A 128 19.96 -14.93 4.66
CA GLU A 128 21.33 -14.49 4.36
C GLU A 128 22.05 -15.53 3.47
N GLY A 129 22.70 -15.06 2.42
CA GLY A 129 23.31 -15.89 1.40
C GLY A 129 22.35 -16.46 0.35
N LYS A 130 21.04 -16.26 0.50
CA LYS A 130 20.02 -16.79 -0.42
C LYS A 130 19.66 -15.78 -1.51
N THR A 131 19.00 -16.29 -2.55
CA THR A 131 18.42 -15.48 -3.63
C THR A 131 16.93 -15.30 -3.37
N VAL A 132 16.49 -14.04 -3.22
CA VAL A 132 15.11 -13.69 -2.83
C VAL A 132 14.43 -12.86 -3.90
N GLY A 133 13.28 -13.35 -4.39
CA GLY A 133 12.44 -12.66 -5.37
C GLY A 133 11.56 -11.60 -4.75
N ILE A 134 11.43 -10.44 -5.41
CA ILE A 134 10.51 -9.35 -5.04
C ILE A 134 9.84 -8.76 -6.28
N PRO A 135 8.55 -8.30 -6.20
CA PRO A 135 7.89 -7.72 -7.36
C PRO A 135 8.44 -6.35 -7.77
N GLU A 136 8.70 -5.50 -6.81
CA GLU A 136 9.29 -4.16 -6.99
C GLU A 136 10.03 -3.79 -5.70
N TRP A 137 11.16 -3.08 -5.82
CA TRP A 137 11.90 -2.60 -4.66
C TRP A 137 11.10 -1.56 -3.86
N ALA A 138 10.50 -0.58 -4.54
CA ALA A 138 9.72 0.48 -3.92
C ALA A 138 8.26 0.08 -3.59
N GLN A 139 7.88 -1.19 -3.71
CA GLN A 139 6.56 -1.65 -3.26
C GLN A 139 6.45 -1.57 -1.74
N THR A 140 5.41 -0.92 -1.22
CA THR A 140 5.21 -0.71 0.23
C THR A 140 5.31 -2.00 1.04
N ALA A 141 4.70 -3.09 0.55
CA ALA A 141 4.75 -4.39 1.20
C ALA A 141 6.19 -4.91 1.33
N GLY A 142 7.00 -4.77 0.27
CA GLY A 142 8.41 -5.14 0.27
C GLY A 142 9.26 -4.26 1.20
N ILE A 143 8.97 -2.95 1.27
CA ILE A 143 9.66 -2.03 2.20
C ILE A 143 9.44 -2.46 3.65
N TYR A 144 8.17 -2.70 4.06
CA TYR A 144 7.88 -3.16 5.41
C TYR A 144 8.45 -4.55 5.70
N ALA A 145 8.41 -5.47 4.73
CA ALA A 145 8.99 -6.80 4.90
C ALA A 145 10.51 -6.73 5.10
N ARG A 146 11.23 -5.93 4.30
CA ARG A 146 12.68 -5.71 4.48
C ARG A 146 12.98 -4.99 5.80
N GLY A 147 12.18 -3.98 6.19
CA GLY A 147 12.30 -3.33 7.49
C GLY A 147 12.12 -4.32 8.64
N PHE A 148 11.14 -5.22 8.56
CA PHE A 148 10.98 -6.31 9.53
C PHE A 148 12.21 -7.23 9.58
N LEU A 149 12.73 -7.66 8.43
CA LEU A 149 13.93 -8.50 8.36
C LEU A 149 15.14 -7.81 9.03
N ALA A 150 15.39 -6.56 8.71
CA ALA A 150 16.54 -5.82 9.21
C ALA A 150 16.41 -5.42 10.69
N GLU A 151 15.28 -4.80 11.05
CA GLU A 151 15.13 -4.15 12.37
C GLU A 151 14.65 -5.11 13.46
N THR A 152 13.84 -6.12 13.10
CA THR A 152 13.25 -7.03 14.08
C THR A 152 13.93 -8.41 14.07
N ALA A 153 14.29 -8.91 12.90
CA ALA A 153 14.89 -10.24 12.76
C ALA A 153 16.43 -10.20 12.62
N GLY A 154 17.04 -9.02 12.59
CA GLY A 154 18.50 -8.84 12.56
C GLY A 154 19.18 -9.36 11.28
N VAL A 155 18.47 -9.42 10.16
CA VAL A 155 18.99 -9.88 8.87
C VAL A 155 19.78 -8.77 8.18
N ASP A 156 20.97 -9.06 7.72
CA ASP A 156 21.75 -8.15 6.86
C ASP A 156 21.24 -8.27 5.41
N LEU A 157 20.49 -7.28 4.95
CA LEU A 157 19.91 -7.26 3.62
C LEU A 157 20.95 -7.28 2.49
N ARG A 158 22.21 -6.89 2.76
CA ARG A 158 23.32 -6.89 1.80
C ARG A 158 23.83 -8.30 1.51
N LYS A 159 23.54 -9.25 2.40
CA LYS A 159 23.88 -10.66 2.22
C LYS A 159 22.86 -11.44 1.40
N ILE A 160 21.76 -10.80 1.01
CA ILE A 160 20.71 -11.39 0.18
C ILE A 160 20.92 -10.96 -1.27
N LYS A 161 20.79 -11.89 -2.21
CA LYS A 161 20.71 -11.59 -3.64
C LYS A 161 19.26 -11.32 -4.01
N TRP A 162 18.94 -10.07 -4.32
CA TRP A 162 17.59 -9.67 -4.65
C TRP A 162 17.31 -9.79 -6.14
N VAL A 163 16.23 -10.48 -6.50
CA VAL A 163 15.76 -10.61 -7.88
C VAL A 163 14.39 -9.97 -8.02
N GLN A 164 14.31 -8.92 -8.84
CA GLN A 164 13.04 -8.28 -9.17
C GLN A 164 12.43 -8.95 -10.40
N ALA A 165 11.19 -9.43 -10.27
CA ALA A 165 10.39 -9.98 -11.37
C ALA A 165 8.90 -9.84 -11.06
N GLY A 166 8.03 -9.99 -12.05
CA GLY A 166 6.59 -10.03 -11.81
C GLY A 166 6.20 -11.22 -10.93
N THR A 167 5.13 -11.13 -10.17
CA THR A 167 4.77 -12.20 -9.23
C THR A 167 4.42 -13.49 -9.96
N ASN A 168 3.51 -13.43 -10.93
CA ASN A 168 3.03 -14.60 -11.70
C ASN A 168 3.26 -14.45 -13.21
N GLU A 169 3.48 -13.24 -13.68
CA GLU A 169 3.67 -12.88 -15.08
C GLU A 169 4.98 -12.15 -15.26
N ALA A 170 5.60 -12.32 -16.42
CA ALA A 170 6.80 -11.59 -16.83
C ALA A 170 6.51 -10.10 -17.12
N GLY A 171 7.54 -9.29 -17.35
CA GLY A 171 7.41 -7.92 -17.85
C GLY A 171 7.19 -6.85 -16.78
N ARG A 172 7.18 -7.19 -15.49
CA ARG A 172 7.00 -6.19 -14.44
C ARG A 172 8.23 -5.30 -14.29
N GLU A 173 8.00 -3.99 -14.27
CA GLU A 173 9.03 -2.98 -14.08
C GLU A 173 8.85 -2.22 -12.77
N GLU A 174 9.96 -1.65 -12.29
CA GLU A 174 9.92 -0.68 -11.19
C GLU A 174 9.26 0.62 -11.69
N LYS A 175 8.40 1.22 -10.87
CA LYS A 175 7.58 2.38 -11.26
C LYS A 175 8.10 3.71 -10.71
N VAL A 176 9.15 3.67 -9.91
CA VAL A 176 9.76 4.85 -9.27
C VAL A 176 11.25 4.73 -9.42
N GLU A 177 11.89 5.80 -9.87
CA GLU A 177 13.35 5.91 -9.86
C GLU A 177 13.83 6.07 -8.41
N PHE A 178 14.84 5.31 -8.04
CA PHE A 178 15.50 5.36 -6.74
C PHE A 178 16.93 4.87 -6.85
N GLU A 179 17.76 5.29 -5.93
CA GLU A 179 19.08 4.74 -5.72
C GLU A 179 19.00 3.57 -4.73
N LEU A 180 19.66 2.46 -5.08
CA LEU A 180 19.77 1.33 -4.16
C LEU A 180 20.76 1.67 -3.03
N PRO A 181 20.47 1.24 -1.80
CA PRO A 181 21.44 1.37 -0.72
C PRO A 181 22.75 0.67 -1.09
N LYS A 182 23.89 1.27 -0.67
CA LYS A 182 25.23 0.75 -0.98
C LYS A 182 25.39 -0.69 -0.48
N GLY A 183 25.85 -1.57 -1.37
CA GLY A 183 26.13 -2.97 -1.06
C GLY A 183 24.92 -3.92 -1.27
N ILE A 184 23.78 -3.44 -1.69
CA ILE A 184 22.66 -4.29 -2.06
C ILE A 184 22.93 -4.96 -3.42
N LEU A 185 22.84 -6.29 -3.46
CA LEU A 185 22.93 -7.08 -4.67
C LEU A 185 21.53 -7.22 -5.28
N TYR A 186 21.31 -6.58 -6.45
CA TYR A 186 19.99 -6.50 -7.07
C TYR A 186 20.06 -6.76 -8.57
N GLN A 187 19.15 -7.59 -9.07
CA GLN A 187 19.01 -7.93 -10.47
C GLN A 187 17.56 -7.84 -10.90
N GLN A 188 17.30 -7.22 -12.05
CA GLN A 188 15.98 -7.24 -12.70
C GLN A 188 15.89 -8.41 -13.69
N ARG A 189 14.76 -9.12 -13.66
CA ARG A 189 14.41 -10.21 -14.58
C ARG A 189 13.01 -9.90 -15.16
N ARG A 190 13.01 -9.30 -16.36
CA ARG A 190 11.77 -8.98 -17.09
C ARG A 190 11.25 -10.13 -17.93
N ASP A 191 12.10 -11.11 -18.21
CA ASP A 191 11.86 -12.29 -19.03
C ASP A 191 11.04 -13.38 -18.34
N THR A 192 10.84 -13.28 -17.02
CA THR A 192 10.26 -14.35 -16.20
C THR A 192 9.41 -13.82 -15.04
N SER A 193 8.92 -14.71 -14.20
CA SER A 193 8.16 -14.40 -13.00
C SER A 193 8.74 -15.05 -11.74
N ILE A 194 8.42 -14.47 -10.57
CA ILE A 194 8.79 -15.02 -9.25
C ILE A 194 8.27 -16.47 -9.12
N SER A 195 7.05 -16.74 -9.57
CA SER A 195 6.49 -18.09 -9.56
C SER A 195 7.30 -19.07 -10.39
N ALA A 196 7.72 -18.70 -11.60
CA ALA A 196 8.56 -19.53 -12.43
C ALA A 196 9.95 -19.77 -11.79
N LEU A 197 10.58 -18.72 -11.28
CA LEU A 197 11.88 -18.79 -10.62
C LEU A 197 11.86 -19.65 -9.34
N LEU A 198 10.78 -19.60 -8.55
CA LEU A 198 10.58 -20.48 -7.40
C LEU A 198 10.43 -21.95 -7.82
N LEU A 199 9.67 -22.22 -8.90
CA LEU A 199 9.46 -23.59 -9.38
C LEU A 199 10.72 -24.20 -10.00
N SER A 200 11.48 -23.40 -10.77
CA SER A 200 12.78 -23.84 -11.35
C SER A 200 13.87 -23.99 -10.30
N GLY A 201 13.79 -23.29 -9.17
CA GLY A 201 14.81 -23.28 -8.13
C GLY A 201 15.92 -22.27 -8.37
N GLU A 202 15.74 -21.33 -9.30
CA GLU A 202 16.67 -20.21 -9.52
C GLU A 202 16.65 -19.20 -8.38
N ILE A 203 15.53 -19.12 -7.63
CA ILE A 203 15.45 -18.37 -6.37
C ILE A 203 15.04 -19.28 -5.22
N ASP A 204 15.51 -18.98 -4.02
CA ASP A 204 15.30 -19.78 -2.81
C ASP A 204 14.04 -19.36 -2.06
N ALA A 205 13.70 -18.08 -2.15
CA ALA A 205 12.57 -17.48 -1.46
C ALA A 205 11.96 -16.31 -2.25
N ALA A 206 10.80 -15.85 -1.81
CA ALA A 206 10.17 -14.65 -2.33
C ALA A 206 9.44 -13.86 -1.23
N ILE A 207 9.40 -12.54 -1.39
CA ILE A 207 8.59 -11.65 -0.58
C ILE A 207 7.57 -10.99 -1.49
N SER A 208 6.29 -11.32 -1.31
CA SER A 208 5.22 -10.81 -2.16
C SER A 208 3.93 -10.58 -1.38
N ALA A 209 3.27 -9.45 -1.67
CA ALA A 209 1.94 -9.16 -1.14
C ALA A 209 0.86 -10.05 -1.75
N ARG A 210 1.02 -10.45 -3.02
CA ARG A 210 0.17 -11.43 -3.70
C ARG A 210 0.77 -12.81 -3.53
N VAL A 211 -0.08 -13.80 -3.37
CA VAL A 211 0.35 -15.20 -3.30
C VAL A 211 0.95 -15.60 -4.66
N PRO A 212 2.21 -16.05 -4.72
CA PRO A 212 2.75 -16.62 -5.95
C PRO A 212 2.00 -17.91 -6.32
N GLU A 213 1.69 -18.10 -7.59
CA GLU A 213 1.06 -19.34 -8.06
C GLU A 213 1.89 -20.59 -7.73
N ALA A 214 3.21 -20.45 -7.65
CA ALA A 214 4.12 -21.50 -7.20
C ALA A 214 3.74 -22.07 -5.84
N TYR A 215 3.12 -21.30 -4.96
CA TYR A 215 2.64 -21.77 -3.67
C TYR A 215 1.51 -22.81 -3.83
N HIS A 216 0.62 -22.62 -4.78
CA HIS A 216 -0.48 -23.54 -5.05
C HIS A 216 -0.09 -24.67 -6.00
N LYS A 217 0.62 -24.33 -7.09
CA LYS A 217 0.99 -25.27 -8.16
C LYS A 217 2.23 -26.12 -7.82
N GLY A 218 3.04 -25.69 -6.85
CA GLY A 218 4.32 -26.31 -6.50
C GLY A 218 4.22 -27.61 -5.68
N LYS A 219 3.00 -28.11 -5.38
CA LYS A 219 2.77 -29.39 -4.66
C LYS A 219 3.64 -29.52 -3.40
N GLY A 220 3.71 -28.47 -2.56
CA GLY A 220 4.49 -28.44 -1.33
C GLY A 220 5.96 -28.04 -1.50
N LYS A 221 6.47 -27.82 -2.72
CA LYS A 221 7.85 -27.31 -2.94
C LYS A 221 8.04 -25.89 -2.45
N VAL A 222 6.98 -25.08 -2.44
CA VAL A 222 6.98 -23.72 -1.96
C VAL A 222 6.00 -23.63 -0.79
N VAL A 223 6.49 -23.14 0.34
CA VAL A 223 5.74 -23.02 1.59
C VAL A 223 5.87 -21.61 2.15
N ARG A 224 5.05 -21.24 3.13
CA ARG A 224 5.26 -19.99 3.87
C ARG A 224 6.34 -20.16 4.92
N LEU A 225 7.23 -19.18 5.06
CA LEU A 225 8.20 -19.13 6.17
C LEU A 225 7.47 -19.08 7.53
N TYR A 226 6.30 -18.42 7.57
CA TYR A 226 5.43 -18.37 8.73
C TYR A 226 4.09 -19.06 8.40
N PRO A 227 3.97 -20.39 8.55
CA PRO A 227 2.71 -21.10 8.28
C PRO A 227 1.56 -20.55 9.12
N ASN A 228 1.81 -20.29 10.40
CA ASN A 228 0.90 -19.59 11.31
C ASN A 228 1.44 -18.18 11.57
N TYR A 229 1.21 -17.24 10.65
CA TYR A 229 1.74 -15.88 10.70
C TYR A 229 1.06 -14.97 11.74
N ARG A 230 -0.17 -15.27 12.18
CA ARG A 230 -0.92 -14.40 13.10
C ARG A 230 -0.21 -14.16 14.45
N PRO A 231 0.34 -15.15 15.15
CA PRO A 231 1.12 -14.92 16.37
C PRO A 231 2.36 -14.04 16.14
N GLU A 232 3.02 -14.15 14.97
CA GLU A 232 4.16 -13.31 14.62
C GLU A 232 3.75 -11.85 14.45
N GLU A 233 2.63 -11.61 13.77
CA GLU A 233 2.05 -10.29 13.59
C GLU A 233 1.66 -9.66 14.92
N MET A 234 1.08 -10.43 15.82
CA MET A 234 0.73 -10.00 17.18
C MET A 234 1.97 -9.65 18.01
N ARG A 235 3.03 -10.46 17.95
CA ARG A 235 4.32 -10.17 18.61
C ARG A 235 4.97 -8.91 18.06
N TYR A 236 5.03 -8.76 16.74
CA TYR A 236 5.53 -7.56 16.08
C TYR A 236 4.76 -6.32 16.54
N PHE A 237 3.43 -6.39 16.55
CA PHE A 237 2.58 -5.28 16.99
C PHE A 237 2.78 -4.94 18.46
N ALA A 238 2.85 -5.94 19.34
CA ALA A 238 3.09 -5.74 20.75
C ALA A 238 4.44 -5.07 21.03
N ALA A 239 5.48 -5.49 20.30
CA ALA A 239 6.84 -4.95 20.45
C ALA A 239 7.01 -3.53 19.86
N THR A 240 6.32 -3.20 18.77
CA THR A 240 6.57 -1.97 18.01
C THR A 240 5.44 -0.95 18.07
N GLY A 241 4.21 -1.37 18.36
CA GLY A 241 3.00 -0.57 18.21
C GLY A 241 2.68 -0.22 16.75
N ILE A 242 3.35 -0.85 15.78
CA ILE A 242 3.21 -0.52 14.36
C ILE A 242 2.21 -1.47 13.70
N PHE A 243 1.10 -0.92 13.20
CA PHE A 243 0.24 -1.57 12.21
C PHE A 243 0.58 -0.99 10.83
N PRO A 244 1.26 -1.74 9.94
CA PRO A 244 1.89 -1.20 8.74
C PRO A 244 0.91 -0.52 7.79
N ILE A 245 1.25 0.71 7.38
CA ILE A 245 0.46 1.50 6.42
C ILE A 245 0.86 1.06 5.01
N MET A 246 -0.10 0.57 4.25
CA MET A 246 0.13 0.17 2.86
C MET A 246 -0.18 1.30 1.88
N HIS A 247 -1.29 1.99 2.09
CA HIS A 247 -1.77 3.01 1.16
C HIS A 247 -2.13 4.30 1.89
N ILE A 248 -2.09 5.40 1.15
CA ILE A 248 -2.48 6.74 1.57
C ILE A 248 -3.45 7.33 0.54
N ILE A 249 -4.34 8.22 0.97
CA ILE A 249 -5.09 9.07 0.05
C ILE A 249 -4.21 10.27 -0.31
N ALA A 250 -4.00 10.49 -1.60
CA ALA A 250 -3.25 11.62 -2.12
C ALA A 250 -4.11 12.43 -3.09
N MET A 251 -3.82 13.70 -3.23
CA MET A 251 -4.47 14.59 -4.19
C MET A 251 -3.43 15.25 -5.10
N ARG A 252 -3.84 15.66 -6.28
CA ARG A 252 -2.98 16.44 -7.18
C ARG A 252 -2.58 17.74 -6.49
N ARG A 253 -1.30 18.09 -6.56
CA ARG A 253 -0.78 19.33 -5.96
C ARG A 253 -1.50 20.57 -6.51
N ALA A 254 -1.75 20.64 -7.81
CA ALA A 254 -2.47 21.74 -8.45
C ALA A 254 -3.88 21.95 -7.87
N VAL A 255 -4.59 20.87 -7.49
CA VAL A 255 -5.89 20.97 -6.82
C VAL A 255 -5.72 21.51 -5.40
N PHE A 256 -4.71 21.04 -4.67
CA PHE A 256 -4.43 21.52 -3.30
C PHE A 256 -4.04 23.00 -3.28
N GLU A 257 -3.18 23.44 -4.18
CA GLU A 257 -2.73 24.83 -4.25
C GLU A 257 -3.86 25.79 -4.57
N ARG A 258 -4.79 25.37 -5.44
CA ARG A 258 -5.97 26.19 -5.81
C ARG A 258 -7.09 26.13 -4.77
N TYR A 259 -7.27 24.98 -4.10
CA TYR A 259 -8.36 24.72 -3.16
C TYR A 259 -7.87 23.99 -1.89
N PRO A 260 -7.05 24.63 -1.03
CA PRO A 260 -6.44 23.95 0.12
C PRO A 260 -7.43 23.35 1.12
N TRP A 261 -8.61 23.94 1.24
CA TRP A 261 -9.70 23.50 2.11
C TRP A 261 -10.24 22.09 1.76
N VAL A 262 -10.07 21.65 0.51
CA VAL A 262 -10.48 20.32 0.03
C VAL A 262 -9.85 19.22 0.86
N ALA A 263 -8.57 19.33 1.18
CA ALA A 263 -7.85 18.32 1.95
C ALA A 263 -8.50 18.03 3.31
N MET A 264 -8.89 19.10 4.04
CA MET A 264 -9.52 18.97 5.35
C MET A 264 -10.96 18.43 5.24
N ASN A 265 -11.74 18.91 4.25
CA ASN A 265 -13.12 18.46 4.08
C ASN A 265 -13.21 17.00 3.62
N MET A 266 -12.28 16.56 2.77
CA MET A 266 -12.14 15.16 2.41
C MET A 266 -11.68 14.31 3.60
N PHE A 267 -10.72 14.77 4.39
CA PHE A 267 -10.31 14.07 5.62
C PHE A 267 -11.49 13.81 6.57
N LYS A 268 -12.30 14.84 6.85
CA LYS A 268 -13.51 14.72 7.68
C LYS A 268 -14.53 13.73 7.10
N ALA A 269 -14.71 13.76 5.77
CA ALA A 269 -15.66 12.87 5.08
C ALA A 269 -15.18 11.40 5.16
N PHE A 270 -13.90 11.12 4.94
CA PHE A 270 -13.33 9.78 5.13
C PHE A 270 -13.46 9.30 6.59
N ASP A 271 -13.19 10.17 7.57
CA ASP A 271 -13.32 9.80 8.98
C ASP A 271 -14.77 9.49 9.36
N LYS A 272 -15.73 10.26 8.84
CA LYS A 272 -17.17 9.99 9.01
C LYS A 272 -17.59 8.66 8.35
N ALA A 273 -17.12 8.38 7.14
CA ALA A 273 -17.43 7.13 6.43
C ALA A 273 -16.87 5.91 7.22
N LYS A 274 -15.64 6.02 7.71
CA LYS A 274 -15.02 5.01 8.57
C LYS A 274 -15.80 4.80 9.88
N ALA A 275 -16.24 5.86 10.55
CA ALA A 275 -17.02 5.76 11.79
C ALA A 275 -18.31 4.96 11.55
N ARG A 276 -19.05 5.26 10.48
CA ARG A 276 -20.26 4.52 10.09
C ARG A 276 -19.99 3.05 9.77
N SER A 277 -18.87 2.73 9.11
CA SER A 277 -18.44 1.35 8.87
C SER A 277 -18.19 0.62 10.19
N LEU A 278 -17.50 1.24 11.16
CA LEU A 278 -17.24 0.65 12.46
C LEU A 278 -18.52 0.43 13.28
N GLU A 279 -19.51 1.32 13.15
CA GLU A 279 -20.84 1.12 13.74
C GLU A 279 -21.53 -0.10 13.15
N ARG A 280 -21.55 -0.23 11.82
CA ARG A 280 -22.10 -1.42 11.14
C ARG A 280 -21.44 -2.73 11.58
N ILE A 281 -20.13 -2.72 11.77
CA ILE A 281 -19.39 -3.92 12.20
C ILE A 281 -19.72 -4.30 13.67
N ARG A 282 -20.00 -3.31 14.52
CA ARG A 282 -20.39 -3.52 15.93
C ARG A 282 -21.82 -4.00 16.10
N ASP A 283 -22.68 -3.68 15.15
CA ASP A 283 -24.08 -4.10 15.15
C ASP A 283 -24.15 -5.63 14.91
N LEU A 284 -24.68 -6.33 15.91
CA LEU A 284 -24.83 -7.79 15.89
C LEU A 284 -26.23 -8.24 15.47
N THR A 285 -27.15 -7.28 15.23
CA THR A 285 -28.54 -7.60 14.85
C THR A 285 -28.66 -8.10 13.40
N ALA A 286 -27.63 -7.81 12.58
CA ALA A 286 -27.56 -8.30 11.21
C ALA A 286 -26.15 -8.80 10.87
N SER A 287 -26.07 -9.96 10.23
CA SER A 287 -24.80 -10.49 9.72
C SER A 287 -24.32 -9.64 8.52
N ARG A 288 -23.23 -8.92 8.69
CA ARG A 288 -22.59 -8.10 7.64
C ARG A 288 -21.68 -8.91 6.74
N ILE A 289 -21.15 -9.99 7.25
CA ILE A 289 -20.27 -10.93 6.56
C ILE A 289 -20.90 -12.32 6.73
N PRO A 290 -21.18 -13.06 5.66
CA PRO A 290 -21.85 -14.36 5.74
C PRO A 290 -20.88 -15.48 6.16
N VAL A 291 -20.12 -15.23 7.24
CA VAL A 291 -19.15 -16.18 7.82
C VAL A 291 -19.45 -16.33 9.30
N PRO A 292 -19.56 -17.56 9.82
CA PRO A 292 -19.74 -17.82 11.25
C PRO A 292 -18.66 -17.12 12.07
N TRP A 293 -19.05 -16.63 13.28
CA TRP A 293 -18.15 -15.96 14.24
C TRP A 293 -17.45 -14.68 13.74
N SER A 294 -17.81 -14.14 12.58
CA SER A 294 -17.21 -12.91 12.03
C SER A 294 -17.21 -11.76 13.05
N ALA A 295 -18.29 -11.59 13.81
CA ALA A 295 -18.40 -10.58 14.86
C ALA A 295 -17.42 -10.79 16.02
N SER A 296 -17.16 -12.04 16.43
CA SER A 296 -16.18 -12.33 17.50
C SER A 296 -14.74 -12.10 17.04
N ILE A 297 -14.43 -12.43 15.79
CA ILE A 297 -13.12 -12.18 15.18
C ILE A 297 -12.85 -10.67 15.14
N VAL A 298 -13.84 -9.89 14.73
CA VAL A 298 -13.73 -8.41 14.69
C VAL A 298 -13.54 -7.85 16.10
N ARG A 299 -14.32 -8.28 17.09
CA ARG A 299 -14.17 -7.84 18.50
C ARG A 299 -12.78 -8.15 19.05
N SER A 300 -12.28 -9.38 18.84
CA SER A 300 -10.93 -9.77 19.28
C SER A 300 -9.86 -8.92 18.60
N GLY A 301 -10.01 -8.63 17.32
CA GLY A 301 -9.12 -7.74 16.57
C GLY A 301 -9.16 -6.31 17.11
N VAL A 302 -10.35 -5.77 17.37
CA VAL A 302 -10.51 -4.41 17.92
C VAL A 302 -9.96 -4.33 19.34
N GLN A 303 -10.16 -5.34 20.20
CA GLN A 303 -9.60 -5.38 21.56
C GLN A 303 -8.08 -5.51 21.56
N ALA A 304 -7.52 -6.38 20.71
CA ALA A 304 -6.07 -6.52 20.58
C ALA A 304 -5.40 -5.26 20.01
N SER A 305 -6.15 -4.46 19.26
CA SER A 305 -5.69 -3.23 18.62
C SER A 305 -6.16 -1.95 19.31
N ALA A 306 -6.76 -2.02 20.49
CA ALA A 306 -7.11 -0.84 21.27
C ALA A 306 -5.83 -0.21 21.91
N PRO A 307 -5.56 1.09 21.69
CA PRO A 307 -6.32 1.95 20.81
C PRO A 307 -5.64 2.12 19.46
N ILE A 308 -6.03 1.39 18.43
CA ILE A 308 -5.80 1.88 17.08
C ILE A 308 -6.80 3.06 16.92
N ARG A 309 -6.55 4.14 17.60
CA ARG A 309 -6.87 5.43 17.05
C ARG A 309 -6.07 5.46 15.74
N PHE A 310 -6.75 5.44 14.60
CA PHE A 310 -6.12 6.03 13.41
C PHE A 310 -5.54 7.34 13.93
N PRO A 311 -4.25 7.55 13.88
CA PRO A 311 -3.75 8.81 14.39
C PRO A 311 -4.37 9.89 13.53
N THR A 312 -5.43 10.52 14.05
CA THR A 312 -5.62 11.93 13.81
C THR A 312 -4.26 12.50 14.15
N ALA A 313 -3.63 13.15 13.17
CA ALA A 313 -2.25 13.57 13.18
C ALA A 313 -1.86 14.25 14.51
N SER A 314 -1.56 13.48 15.54
CA SER A 314 -0.81 13.98 16.65
C SER A 314 0.66 13.97 16.20
N LYS A 315 1.29 15.12 16.25
CA LYS A 315 2.70 15.36 15.90
C LYS A 315 3.68 14.28 16.43
N ARG A 316 3.27 13.47 17.39
CA ARG A 316 4.07 12.43 18.05
C ARG A 316 4.12 11.11 17.27
N THR A 317 3.04 10.68 16.63
CA THR A 317 2.97 9.37 15.95
C THR A 317 3.55 9.44 14.54
N ALA A 318 3.39 10.57 13.83
CA ALA A 318 4.02 10.81 12.54
C ALA A 318 5.56 10.81 12.66
N ARG A 319 6.13 11.33 13.76
CA ARG A 319 7.59 11.34 13.99
C ARG A 319 8.17 9.94 14.27
N ARG A 320 7.44 9.01 14.86
CA ARG A 320 7.95 7.65 15.15
C ARG A 320 7.76 6.68 13.99
N SER A 321 6.59 6.65 13.32
CA SER A 321 6.32 5.65 12.28
C SER A 321 6.98 5.98 10.93
N THR A 322 7.11 7.25 10.57
CA THR A 322 7.73 7.67 9.30
C THR A 322 9.23 7.86 9.38
N ARG A 323 9.78 8.37 10.48
CA ARG A 323 11.23 8.57 10.60
C ARG A 323 12.02 7.29 10.84
N SER A 324 11.49 6.29 11.55
CA SER A 324 12.29 5.10 11.88
C SER A 324 12.33 4.09 10.74
N VAL A 325 11.20 3.78 10.11
CA VAL A 325 11.15 2.70 9.11
C VAL A 325 11.53 3.19 7.71
N VAL A 326 11.00 4.35 7.27
CA VAL A 326 11.21 4.81 5.90
C VAL A 326 12.56 5.53 5.75
N SER A 327 12.96 6.38 6.73
CA SER A 327 14.21 7.14 6.63
C SER A 327 15.46 6.28 6.83
N ARG A 328 15.38 5.20 7.63
CA ARG A 328 16.50 4.25 7.76
C ARG A 328 16.58 3.28 6.59
N THR A 329 15.44 2.83 6.05
CA THR A 329 15.39 1.90 4.92
C THR A 329 15.69 2.56 3.57
N LEU A 330 15.50 3.88 3.45
CA LEU A 330 15.90 4.65 2.26
C LEU A 330 17.29 5.27 2.40
N LYS A 331 17.86 5.38 3.62
CA LYS A 331 19.23 5.83 3.88
C LYS A 331 20.22 4.71 4.22
N ALA A 332 19.74 3.50 4.46
CA ALA A 332 20.52 2.28 4.58
C ALA A 332 20.43 1.50 3.26
#